data_f59049a278c347d9b5469abc632f2fbb
#
_entry.id   f59049a278c347d9b5469abc632f2fbb
#
_cell.length_a   1.000
_cell.length_b   1.000
_cell.length_c   1.000
_cell.angle_alpha   90.00
_cell.angle_beta   90.00
_cell.angle_gamma   90.00
#
_symmetry.space_group_name_H-M   'P 1'
#
loop_
_entity.id
_entity.type
_entity.pdbx_description
1 polymer ?
#
loop_
_entity_poly.entity_id
_entity_poly.type
_entity_poly.pdbx_seq_one_letter_code
_entity_poly.pdbx_strand_id
1 'polypeptide(L)'
;MQQLVSVIIPTYKGADKINSAVDSVLNQTYKNIEVIVVDDNGENEPEQLLTAEKMKKYETFENVKYLVHKKNINGSAARNTGIRASKGFYLGFLDDDDVFLPDKTQKQVDCFEKLPDDYAMIYGSFLEHMTENTDRIVKADNADNFLYRFLCNEIIACSSTIMIKRSVLDYVKEWDESFKRHQDLEFFARVACGCRVACISDICIEKFKLDRNMPKGELYEQYRLHYLNKMKPIIEQFTEKEQKRLYNIHYTEIGKAYLKQKQLKK
;
A
#
# COMPACT_ATOMS: atom_id res chain seq x y z
N MET A 1 -22.62 -5.15 16.16
CA MET A 1 -22.09 -6.16 15.20
C MET A 1 -20.72 -5.69 14.73
N GLN A 2 -19.75 -6.57 14.64
CA GLN A 2 -18.43 -6.21 14.09
C GLN A 2 -18.56 -5.75 12.64
N GLN A 3 -17.88 -4.67 12.25
CA GLN A 3 -17.86 -4.16 10.88
C GLN A 3 -17.06 -5.09 9.96
N LEU A 4 -17.52 -5.30 8.73
CA LEU A 4 -16.79 -6.10 7.76
C LEU A 4 -15.50 -5.38 7.32
N VAL A 5 -14.39 -6.09 7.31
CA VAL A 5 -13.12 -5.65 6.74
C VAL A 5 -12.88 -6.36 5.42
N SER A 6 -12.65 -5.63 4.35
CA SER A 6 -12.21 -6.22 3.07
C SER A 6 -10.70 -6.02 2.92
N VAL A 7 -9.97 -7.11 2.71
CA VAL A 7 -8.54 -7.05 2.38
C VAL A 7 -8.36 -7.36 0.91
N ILE A 8 -7.73 -6.41 0.20
CA ILE A 8 -7.51 -6.47 -1.24
C ILE A 8 -6.05 -6.82 -1.49
N ILE A 9 -5.82 -7.90 -2.25
CA ILE A 9 -4.49 -8.44 -2.56
C ILE A 9 -4.30 -8.39 -4.09
N PRO A 10 -3.64 -7.35 -4.62
CA PRO A 10 -3.22 -7.36 -6.02
C PRO A 10 -2.06 -8.33 -6.20
N THR A 11 -2.06 -9.13 -7.26
CA THR A 11 -0.93 -10.02 -7.57
C THR A 11 -0.50 -9.90 -9.04
N TYR A 12 0.81 -9.88 -9.25
CA TYR A 12 1.46 -9.93 -10.56
C TYR A 12 2.78 -10.66 -10.44
N LYS A 13 2.88 -11.85 -11.06
CA LYS A 13 4.04 -12.76 -10.95
C LYS A 13 4.35 -13.15 -9.50
N GLY A 14 3.30 -13.33 -8.69
CA GLY A 14 3.39 -13.62 -7.26
C GLY A 14 2.87 -15.01 -6.87
N ALA A 15 2.73 -15.94 -7.82
CA ALA A 15 2.15 -17.26 -7.58
C ALA A 15 2.84 -18.07 -6.47
N ASP A 16 4.13 -17.88 -6.25
CA ASP A 16 4.92 -18.51 -5.19
C ASP A 16 4.62 -17.99 -3.78
N LYS A 17 4.04 -16.79 -3.66
CA LYS A 17 3.84 -16.07 -2.40
C LYS A 17 2.37 -15.85 -2.04
N ILE A 18 1.48 -15.87 -3.02
CA ILE A 18 0.07 -15.53 -2.84
C ILE A 18 -0.59 -16.33 -1.71
N ASN A 19 -0.24 -17.60 -1.53
CA ASN A 19 -0.81 -18.42 -0.46
C ASN A 19 -0.43 -17.87 0.92
N SER A 20 0.81 -17.44 1.13
CA SER A 20 1.24 -16.86 2.41
C SER A 20 0.49 -15.56 2.72
N ALA A 21 0.28 -14.71 1.70
CA ALA A 21 -0.50 -13.49 1.85
C ALA A 21 -1.97 -13.80 2.21
N VAL A 22 -2.65 -14.67 1.46
CA VAL A 22 -4.05 -15.03 1.71
C VAL A 22 -4.21 -15.71 3.07
N ASP A 23 -3.37 -16.71 3.39
CA ASP A 23 -3.42 -17.41 4.67
C ASP A 23 -3.22 -16.45 5.84
N SER A 24 -2.35 -15.44 5.73
CA SER A 24 -2.12 -14.46 6.78
C SER A 24 -3.35 -13.62 7.10
N VAL A 25 -4.19 -13.35 6.10
CA VAL A 25 -5.47 -12.65 6.28
C VAL A 25 -6.53 -13.56 6.88
N LEU A 26 -6.64 -14.80 6.41
CA LEU A 26 -7.61 -15.77 6.94
C LEU A 26 -7.32 -16.15 8.40
N ASN A 27 -6.05 -16.11 8.80
CA ASN A 27 -5.60 -16.40 10.17
C ASN A 27 -5.66 -15.20 11.12
N GLN A 28 -6.21 -14.05 10.69
CA GLN A 28 -6.39 -12.90 11.58
C GLN A 28 -7.29 -13.22 12.79
N THR A 29 -6.99 -12.59 13.93
CA THR A 29 -7.84 -12.70 15.13
C THR A 29 -9.21 -12.07 14.92
N TYR A 30 -9.30 -11.01 14.13
CA TYR A 30 -10.56 -10.43 13.67
C TYR A 30 -11.24 -11.34 12.64
N LYS A 31 -12.50 -11.77 12.89
CA LYS A 31 -13.13 -12.82 12.07
C LYS A 31 -14.07 -12.33 10.98
N ASN A 32 -14.63 -11.12 11.11
CA ASN A 32 -15.52 -10.57 10.08
C ASN A 32 -14.69 -9.92 8.95
N ILE A 33 -14.06 -10.78 8.13
CA ILE A 33 -13.11 -10.38 7.10
C ILE A 33 -13.41 -11.11 5.77
N GLU A 34 -13.30 -10.39 4.66
CA GLU A 34 -13.29 -10.96 3.31
C GLU A 34 -11.95 -10.65 2.62
N VAL A 35 -11.53 -11.55 1.75
CA VAL A 35 -10.29 -11.43 0.95
C VAL A 35 -10.66 -11.32 -0.52
N ILE A 36 -10.10 -10.32 -1.22
CA ILE A 36 -10.29 -10.17 -2.65
C ILE A 36 -8.91 -10.17 -3.31
N VAL A 37 -8.58 -11.28 -3.95
CA VAL A 37 -7.36 -11.40 -4.76
C VAL A 37 -7.67 -10.94 -6.17
N VAL A 38 -6.87 -10.01 -6.69
CA VAL A 38 -6.98 -9.51 -8.06
C VAL A 38 -5.69 -9.82 -8.81
N ASP A 39 -5.79 -10.75 -9.74
CA ASP A 39 -4.70 -11.21 -10.58
C ASP A 39 -4.56 -10.31 -11.80
N ASP A 40 -3.46 -9.58 -11.87
CA ASP A 40 -3.13 -8.65 -12.93
C ASP A 40 -2.12 -9.23 -13.96
N ASN A 41 -1.95 -10.56 -13.99
CA ASN A 41 -1.05 -11.21 -14.96
C ASN A 41 -1.60 -11.16 -16.40
N GLY A 42 -2.91 -11.12 -16.57
CA GLY A 42 -3.60 -11.27 -17.84
C GLY A 42 -4.18 -12.68 -18.00
N GLU A 43 -5.40 -12.74 -18.51
CA GLU A 43 -6.14 -13.99 -18.66
C GLU A 43 -5.43 -14.97 -19.59
N ASN A 44 -5.28 -16.23 -19.16
CA ASN A 44 -4.57 -17.32 -19.86
C ASN A 44 -3.05 -17.13 -20.01
N GLU A 45 -2.46 -16.12 -19.40
CA GLU A 45 -1.00 -16.00 -19.36
C GLU A 45 -0.39 -17.07 -18.41
N PRO A 46 0.85 -17.54 -18.66
CA PRO A 46 1.47 -18.58 -17.84
C PRO A 46 1.47 -18.27 -16.33
N GLU A 47 1.79 -17.05 -15.95
CA GLU A 47 1.81 -16.62 -14.56
C GLU A 47 0.42 -16.57 -13.92
N GLN A 48 -0.62 -16.24 -14.72
CA GLN A 48 -2.00 -16.28 -14.28
C GLN A 48 -2.44 -17.74 -14.02
N LEU A 49 -2.09 -18.68 -14.88
CA LEU A 49 -2.41 -20.09 -14.72
C LEU A 49 -1.77 -20.67 -13.45
N LEU A 50 -0.52 -20.28 -13.16
CA LEU A 50 0.17 -20.65 -11.91
C LEU A 50 -0.55 -20.07 -10.69
N THR A 51 -0.95 -18.81 -10.74
CA THR A 51 -1.70 -18.16 -9.66
C THR A 51 -3.06 -18.83 -9.46
N ALA A 52 -3.79 -19.12 -10.55
CA ALA A 52 -5.08 -19.79 -10.48
C ALA A 52 -4.98 -21.18 -9.83
N GLU A 53 -3.92 -21.95 -10.14
CA GLU A 53 -3.68 -23.24 -9.49
C GLU A 53 -3.50 -23.09 -7.97
N LYS A 54 -2.77 -22.08 -7.51
CA LYS A 54 -2.63 -21.77 -6.08
C LYS A 54 -3.94 -21.36 -5.43
N MET A 55 -4.78 -20.62 -6.16
CA MET A 55 -6.05 -20.11 -5.66
C MET A 55 -7.12 -21.21 -5.53
N LYS A 56 -6.98 -22.36 -6.17
CA LYS A 56 -7.86 -23.53 -5.97
C LYS A 56 -8.00 -23.94 -4.51
N LYS A 57 -6.95 -23.74 -3.70
CA LYS A 57 -6.98 -23.99 -2.25
C LYS A 57 -8.14 -23.27 -1.56
N TYR A 58 -8.58 -22.16 -2.09
CA TYR A 58 -9.55 -21.26 -1.46
C TYR A 58 -10.93 -21.27 -2.12
N GLU A 59 -11.18 -22.10 -3.13
CA GLU A 59 -12.46 -22.16 -3.86
C GLU A 59 -13.68 -22.44 -2.97
N THR A 60 -13.48 -23.15 -1.85
CA THR A 60 -14.56 -23.46 -0.89
C THR A 60 -14.74 -22.39 0.20
N PHE A 61 -13.93 -21.34 0.20
CA PHE A 61 -14.02 -20.29 1.21
C PHE A 61 -14.98 -19.19 0.72
N GLU A 62 -16.16 -19.08 1.32
CA GLU A 62 -17.19 -18.11 0.94
C GLU A 62 -16.73 -16.65 1.06
N ASN A 63 -15.75 -16.40 1.91
CA ASN A 63 -15.18 -15.08 2.15
C ASN A 63 -13.92 -14.77 1.33
N VAL A 64 -13.55 -15.61 0.36
CA VAL A 64 -12.43 -15.39 -0.56
C VAL A 64 -12.97 -15.24 -1.98
N LYS A 65 -12.55 -14.18 -2.68
CA LYS A 65 -12.84 -13.95 -4.11
C LYS A 65 -11.53 -13.89 -4.88
N TYR A 66 -11.50 -14.55 -6.04
CA TYR A 66 -10.40 -14.46 -7.00
C TYR A 66 -10.91 -13.87 -8.30
N LEU A 67 -10.30 -12.76 -8.74
CA LEU A 67 -10.65 -12.01 -9.93
C LEU A 67 -9.43 -11.93 -10.85
N VAL A 68 -9.63 -12.00 -12.15
CA VAL A 68 -8.55 -11.97 -13.15
C VAL A 68 -8.77 -10.82 -14.12
N HIS A 69 -7.74 -10.02 -14.34
CA HIS A 69 -7.74 -9.02 -15.41
C HIS A 69 -7.48 -9.66 -16.77
N LYS A 70 -8.16 -9.20 -17.82
CA LYS A 70 -7.95 -9.69 -19.19
C LYS A 70 -6.52 -9.47 -19.69
N LYS A 71 -5.85 -8.44 -19.19
CA LYS A 71 -4.44 -8.11 -19.48
C LYS A 71 -3.82 -7.38 -18.30
N ASN A 72 -2.51 -7.40 -18.19
CA ASN A 72 -1.81 -6.58 -17.20
C ASN A 72 -2.13 -5.10 -17.39
N ILE A 73 -2.48 -4.42 -16.30
CA ILE A 73 -2.75 -2.98 -16.24
C ILE A 73 -1.74 -2.33 -15.30
N ASN A 74 -1.92 -2.48 -14.00
CA ASN A 74 -0.99 -2.13 -12.92
C ASN A 74 -1.64 -2.37 -11.53
N GLY A 75 -0.83 -2.22 -10.46
CA GLY A 75 -1.29 -2.45 -9.09
C GLY A 75 -2.40 -1.49 -8.62
N SER A 76 -2.47 -0.25 -9.13
CA SER A 76 -3.60 0.67 -8.84
C SER A 76 -4.91 0.14 -9.40
N ALA A 77 -4.91 -0.29 -10.67
CA ALA A 77 -6.08 -0.87 -11.32
C ALA A 77 -6.54 -2.15 -10.61
N ALA A 78 -5.60 -3.01 -10.20
CA ALA A 78 -5.92 -4.21 -9.43
C ALA A 78 -6.55 -3.87 -8.08
N ARG A 79 -6.00 -2.90 -7.34
CA ARG A 79 -6.63 -2.43 -6.08
C ARG A 79 -8.01 -1.85 -6.32
N ASN A 80 -8.22 -1.06 -7.38
CA ASN A 80 -9.52 -0.50 -7.73
C ASN A 80 -10.54 -1.59 -8.06
N THR A 81 -10.16 -2.60 -8.84
CA THR A 81 -11.02 -3.77 -9.11
C THR A 81 -11.40 -4.48 -7.81
N GLY A 82 -10.46 -4.66 -6.89
CA GLY A 82 -10.73 -5.23 -5.57
C GLY A 82 -11.67 -4.36 -4.72
N ILE A 83 -11.48 -3.04 -4.70
CA ILE A 83 -12.36 -2.10 -4.01
C ILE A 83 -13.80 -2.23 -4.52
N ARG A 84 -14.00 -2.25 -5.82
CA ARG A 84 -15.35 -2.37 -6.45
C ARG A 84 -16.03 -3.70 -6.14
N ALA A 85 -15.26 -4.78 -6.02
CA ALA A 85 -15.76 -6.12 -5.70
C ALA A 85 -16.02 -6.35 -4.20
N SER A 86 -15.51 -5.47 -3.35
CA SER A 86 -15.53 -5.59 -1.89
C SER A 86 -16.77 -4.95 -1.26
N LYS A 87 -17.13 -5.40 -0.03
CA LYS A 87 -18.31 -4.94 0.70
C LYS A 87 -17.98 -4.35 2.08
N GLY A 88 -16.73 -4.46 2.53
CA GLY A 88 -16.31 -4.06 3.87
C GLY A 88 -16.52 -2.58 4.17
N PHE A 89 -16.83 -2.29 5.42
CA PHE A 89 -16.84 -0.93 5.97
C PHE A 89 -15.42 -0.37 6.05
N TYR A 90 -14.47 -1.25 6.39
CA TYR A 90 -13.04 -0.96 6.34
C TYR A 90 -12.39 -1.63 5.13
N LEU A 91 -11.38 -0.97 4.56
CA LEU A 91 -10.57 -1.48 3.46
C LEU A 91 -9.11 -1.58 3.93
N GLY A 92 -8.57 -2.78 3.88
CA GLY A 92 -7.14 -3.07 4.02
C GLY A 92 -6.56 -3.46 2.67
N PHE A 93 -5.26 -3.28 2.53
CA PHE A 93 -4.52 -3.71 1.34
C PHE A 93 -3.35 -4.58 1.79
N LEU A 94 -2.98 -5.55 0.98
CA LEU A 94 -1.83 -6.41 1.23
C LEU A 94 -1.14 -6.71 -0.10
N ASP A 95 0.13 -6.37 -0.22
CA ASP A 95 0.94 -6.79 -1.37
C ASP A 95 1.15 -8.31 -1.30
N ASP A 96 1.18 -9.01 -2.44
CA ASP A 96 1.22 -10.47 -2.51
C ASP A 96 2.52 -11.09 -1.95
N ASP A 97 3.53 -10.26 -1.71
CA ASP A 97 4.82 -10.61 -1.13
C ASP A 97 4.98 -10.22 0.35
N ASP A 98 3.93 -9.67 0.98
CA ASP A 98 3.90 -9.30 2.39
C ASP A 98 3.00 -10.26 3.21
N VAL A 99 3.16 -10.25 4.53
CA VAL A 99 2.38 -11.09 5.46
C VAL A 99 1.81 -10.26 6.59
N PHE A 100 0.50 -10.36 6.85
CA PHE A 100 -0.13 -9.75 8.02
C PHE A 100 0.24 -10.53 9.29
N LEU A 101 0.62 -9.81 10.35
CA LEU A 101 0.70 -10.42 11.67
C LEU A 101 -0.70 -10.63 12.28
N PRO A 102 -0.88 -11.64 13.13
CA PRO A 102 -2.21 -12.15 13.52
C PRO A 102 -3.19 -11.10 14.05
N ASP A 103 -2.72 -10.08 14.76
CA ASP A 103 -3.55 -9.10 15.45
C ASP A 103 -3.73 -7.78 14.69
N LYS A 104 -3.14 -7.65 13.50
CA LYS A 104 -3.15 -6.39 12.73
C LYS A 104 -4.56 -5.84 12.55
N THR A 105 -5.46 -6.65 12.01
CA THR A 105 -6.82 -6.23 11.68
C THR A 105 -7.58 -5.83 12.95
N GLN A 106 -7.50 -6.65 14.01
CA GLN A 106 -8.16 -6.36 15.29
C GLN A 106 -7.66 -5.03 15.87
N LYS A 107 -6.35 -4.84 15.97
CA LYS A 107 -5.76 -3.62 16.54
C LYS A 107 -6.13 -2.35 15.75
N GLN A 108 -6.20 -2.44 14.43
CA GLN A 108 -6.61 -1.29 13.61
C GLN A 108 -8.10 -0.98 13.78
N VAL A 109 -8.98 -1.98 13.83
CA VAL A 109 -10.40 -1.77 14.10
C VAL A 109 -10.61 -1.20 15.50
N ASP A 110 -9.98 -1.77 16.54
CA ASP A 110 -10.05 -1.25 17.92
C ASP A 110 -9.56 0.19 18.03
N CYS A 111 -8.58 0.57 17.21
CA CYS A 111 -8.09 1.93 17.15
C CYS A 111 -9.14 2.87 16.54
N PHE A 112 -9.77 2.49 15.41
CA PHE A 112 -10.87 3.27 14.82
C PHE A 112 -12.05 3.45 15.77
N GLU A 113 -12.44 2.40 16.53
CA GLU A 113 -13.57 2.46 17.46
C GLU A 113 -13.34 3.40 18.64
N LYS A 114 -12.08 3.72 18.98
CA LYS A 114 -11.70 4.65 20.06
C LYS A 114 -11.49 6.08 19.59
N LEU A 115 -11.42 6.31 18.29
CA LEU A 115 -11.11 7.62 17.72
C LEU A 115 -12.37 8.32 17.19
N PRO A 116 -12.38 9.65 17.15
CA PRO A 116 -13.43 10.42 16.47
C PRO A 116 -13.58 10.03 15.00
N ASP A 117 -14.76 10.34 14.42
CA ASP A 117 -15.10 9.90 13.05
C ASP A 117 -14.26 10.55 11.96
N ASP A 118 -13.65 11.68 12.22
CA ASP A 118 -12.73 12.37 11.31
C ASP A 118 -11.38 11.64 11.09
N TYR A 119 -11.08 10.63 11.92
CA TYR A 119 -10.01 9.69 11.65
C TYR A 119 -10.50 8.63 10.65
N ALA A 120 -9.90 8.59 9.49
CA ALA A 120 -10.32 7.69 8.42
C ALA A 120 -9.19 6.85 7.80
N MET A 121 -7.95 7.02 8.26
CA MET A 121 -6.81 6.15 7.93
C MET A 121 -6.02 5.80 9.19
N ILE A 122 -5.68 4.51 9.32
CA ILE A 122 -4.76 4.01 10.35
C ILE A 122 -3.66 3.22 9.66
N TYR A 123 -2.41 3.44 10.08
CA TYR A 123 -1.27 2.65 9.64
C TYR A 123 -0.52 2.08 10.83
N GLY A 124 0.39 1.14 10.60
CA GLY A 124 1.16 0.52 11.67
C GLY A 124 2.63 0.36 11.35
N SER A 125 3.41 0.03 12.37
CA SER A 125 4.81 -0.33 12.20
C SER A 125 4.96 -1.63 11.41
N PHE A 126 6.13 -1.86 10.81
CA PHE A 126 6.39 -3.09 10.10
C PHE A 126 7.83 -3.56 10.24
N LEU A 127 8.01 -4.87 10.11
CA LEU A 127 9.31 -5.52 10.02
C LEU A 127 9.66 -5.69 8.55
N GLU A 128 10.78 -5.14 8.13
CA GLU A 128 11.31 -5.27 6.77
C GLU A 128 12.53 -6.19 6.77
N HIS A 129 12.41 -7.35 6.12
CA HIS A 129 13.51 -8.26 5.87
C HIS A 129 14.34 -7.74 4.69
N MET A 130 15.53 -7.18 4.98
CA MET A 130 16.35 -6.48 3.98
C MET A 130 17.27 -7.43 3.21
N THR A 131 17.84 -8.42 3.90
CA THR A 131 18.70 -9.49 3.39
C THR A 131 18.51 -10.70 4.30
N GLU A 132 19.12 -11.85 3.97
CA GLU A 132 19.04 -13.07 4.80
C GLU A 132 19.40 -12.87 6.29
N ASN A 133 20.12 -11.81 6.64
CA ASN A 133 20.62 -11.57 7.99
C ASN A 133 20.39 -10.14 8.52
N THR A 134 19.60 -9.33 7.86
CA THR A 134 19.36 -7.94 8.29
C THR A 134 17.89 -7.58 8.24
N ASP A 135 17.33 -7.35 9.41
CA ASP A 135 15.97 -6.88 9.58
C ASP A 135 15.98 -5.42 10.02
N ARG A 136 14.96 -4.70 9.60
CA ARG A 136 14.70 -3.32 10.01
C ARG A 136 13.27 -3.16 10.50
N ILE A 137 13.10 -2.64 11.70
CA ILE A 137 11.76 -2.20 12.16
C ILE A 137 11.55 -0.76 11.68
N VAL A 138 10.52 -0.55 10.89
CA VAL A 138 10.03 0.77 10.52
C VAL A 138 8.87 1.11 11.46
N LYS A 139 9.11 2.08 12.34
CA LYS A 139 8.14 2.47 13.37
C LYS A 139 7.13 3.46 12.81
N ALA A 140 5.85 3.22 13.09
CA ALA A 140 4.79 4.20 12.90
C ALA A 140 4.87 5.26 14.02
N ASP A 141 4.53 6.49 13.68
CA ASP A 141 4.61 7.64 14.58
C ASP A 141 3.30 8.44 14.51
N ASN A 142 2.67 8.67 15.66
CA ASN A 142 1.51 9.57 15.81
C ASN A 142 1.99 11.02 15.74
N ALA A 143 2.24 11.47 14.55
CA ALA A 143 2.74 12.81 14.32
C ALA A 143 1.62 13.83 14.12
N ASP A 144 1.67 14.90 14.86
CA ASP A 144 1.07 16.14 14.39
C ASP A 144 1.67 16.47 13.00
N ASN A 145 0.84 16.95 12.07
CA ASN A 145 1.26 17.23 10.69
C ASN A 145 1.67 15.98 9.87
N PHE A 146 0.96 14.85 10.04
CA PHE A 146 1.21 13.62 9.29
C PHE A 146 1.43 13.90 7.79
N LEU A 147 0.51 14.62 7.13
CA LEU A 147 0.57 14.89 5.70
C LEU A 147 1.89 15.53 5.28
N TYR A 148 2.33 16.60 5.97
CA TYR A 148 3.57 17.28 5.63
C TYR A 148 4.79 16.38 5.82
N ARG A 149 4.87 15.68 6.93
CA ARG A 149 5.97 14.77 7.23
C ARG A 149 6.02 13.58 6.27
N PHE A 150 4.84 13.07 5.89
CA PHE A 150 4.73 12.01 4.88
C PHE A 150 5.22 12.48 3.51
N LEU A 151 4.79 13.66 3.06
CA LEU A 151 5.29 14.28 1.83
C LEU A 151 6.80 14.57 1.86
N CYS A 152 7.37 14.81 3.03
CA CYS A 152 8.83 14.97 3.25
C CYS A 152 9.59 13.64 3.37
N ASN A 153 8.95 12.48 3.16
CA ASN A 153 9.54 11.14 3.37
C ASN A 153 10.05 10.89 4.80
N GLU A 154 9.55 11.62 5.81
CA GLU A 154 9.91 11.42 7.21
C GLU A 154 9.06 10.31 7.87
N ILE A 155 7.86 10.09 7.35
CA ILE A 155 6.99 8.97 7.72
C ILE A 155 7.00 7.97 6.57
N ILE A 156 7.18 6.70 6.90
CA ILE A 156 7.17 5.61 5.93
C ILE A 156 5.95 4.73 6.23
N ALA A 157 5.05 4.66 5.26
CA ALA A 157 3.94 3.73 5.24
C ALA A 157 3.87 3.06 3.86
N CYS A 158 3.33 1.85 3.78
CA CYS A 158 3.09 1.15 2.52
C CYS A 158 1.67 0.57 2.51
N SER A 159 1.20 0.17 1.35
CA SER A 159 -0.16 -0.36 1.15
C SER A 159 -0.53 -1.42 2.18
N SER A 160 0.37 -2.35 2.48
CA SER A 160 0.13 -3.44 3.42
C SER A 160 -0.02 -2.98 4.88
N THR A 161 0.42 -1.78 5.24
CA THR A 161 0.33 -1.28 6.63
C THR A 161 -0.98 -0.56 6.94
N ILE A 162 -1.70 -0.09 5.92
CA ILE A 162 -2.86 0.77 6.13
C ILE A 162 -4.18 0.02 6.23
N MET A 163 -5.12 0.66 6.91
CA MET A 163 -6.56 0.42 6.85
C MET A 163 -7.27 1.77 6.74
N ILE A 164 -8.28 1.86 5.87
CA ILE A 164 -9.08 3.07 5.69
C ILE A 164 -10.57 2.77 5.92
N LYS A 165 -11.34 3.77 6.34
CA LYS A 165 -12.80 3.72 6.24
C LYS A 165 -13.20 3.82 4.75
N ARG A 166 -14.16 3.02 4.29
CA ARG A 166 -14.63 3.07 2.88
C ARG A 166 -15.13 4.46 2.48
N SER A 167 -15.73 5.21 3.39
CA SER A 167 -16.19 6.59 3.16
C SER A 167 -15.11 7.54 2.65
N VAL A 168 -13.83 7.22 2.85
CA VAL A 168 -12.71 7.95 2.24
C VAL A 168 -12.85 8.08 0.73
N LEU A 169 -13.36 7.04 0.07
CA LEU A 169 -13.50 6.98 -1.38
C LEU A 169 -14.52 7.98 -1.93
N ASP A 170 -15.43 8.49 -1.10
CA ASP A 170 -16.43 9.48 -1.53
C ASP A 170 -15.76 10.81 -1.94
N TYR A 171 -14.64 11.16 -1.32
CA TYR A 171 -13.93 12.41 -1.58
C TYR A 171 -12.56 12.22 -2.26
N VAL A 172 -11.78 11.17 -1.93
CA VAL A 172 -10.48 10.96 -2.59
C VAL A 172 -10.59 10.15 -3.88
N LYS A 173 -11.73 9.45 -4.10
CA LYS A 173 -11.90 8.48 -5.17
C LYS A 173 -10.96 7.28 -5.01
N GLU A 174 -10.79 6.50 -6.06
CA GLU A 174 -9.95 5.31 -6.09
C GLU A 174 -8.46 5.66 -6.30
N TRP A 175 -7.61 4.65 -6.40
CA TRP A 175 -6.19 4.79 -6.74
C TRP A 175 -6.01 5.35 -8.14
N ASP A 176 -5.08 6.30 -8.32
CA ASP A 176 -4.77 6.85 -9.65
C ASP A 176 -3.98 5.82 -10.48
N GLU A 177 -4.64 5.30 -11.52
CA GLU A 177 -4.08 4.27 -12.41
C GLU A 177 -2.97 4.80 -13.33
N SER A 178 -2.76 6.12 -13.41
CA SER A 178 -1.65 6.70 -14.16
C SER A 178 -0.29 6.46 -13.53
N PHE A 179 -0.26 6.08 -12.25
CA PHE A 179 0.97 5.81 -11.51
C PHE A 179 1.51 4.40 -11.76
N LYS A 180 2.71 4.31 -12.34
CA LYS A 180 3.49 3.06 -12.40
C LYS A 180 4.36 2.85 -11.15
N ARG A 181 4.64 3.92 -10.41
CA ARG A 181 5.39 3.97 -9.16
C ARG A 181 4.81 5.04 -8.25
N HIS A 182 5.06 4.94 -6.94
CA HIS A 182 4.58 5.90 -5.93
C HIS A 182 3.05 5.94 -5.81
N GLN A 183 2.36 4.85 -6.19
CA GLN A 183 0.92 4.70 -6.09
C GLN A 183 0.43 4.91 -4.65
N ASP A 184 1.11 4.27 -3.70
CA ASP A 184 0.87 4.37 -2.27
C ASP A 184 1.12 5.79 -1.74
N LEU A 185 2.23 6.43 -2.14
CA LEU A 185 2.53 7.80 -1.72
C LEU A 185 1.46 8.78 -2.19
N GLU A 186 0.99 8.63 -3.41
CA GLU A 186 -0.06 9.47 -4.01
C GLU A 186 -1.39 9.27 -3.27
N PHE A 187 -1.83 8.04 -3.14
CA PHE A 187 -3.12 7.73 -2.54
C PHE A 187 -3.17 8.16 -1.06
N PHE A 188 -2.12 7.88 -0.29
CA PHE A 188 -2.08 8.25 1.13
C PHE A 188 -2.05 9.75 1.34
N ALA A 189 -1.32 10.49 0.50
CA ALA A 189 -1.31 11.95 0.58
C ALA A 189 -2.71 12.55 0.32
N ARG A 190 -3.46 12.02 -0.66
CA ARG A 190 -4.85 12.45 -0.89
C ARG A 190 -5.76 12.11 0.28
N VAL A 191 -5.63 10.91 0.85
CA VAL A 191 -6.40 10.51 2.03
C VAL A 191 -6.08 11.43 3.20
N ALA A 192 -4.79 11.64 3.51
CA ALA A 192 -4.36 12.46 4.63
C ALA A 192 -4.65 13.97 4.45
N CYS A 193 -4.90 14.42 3.21
CA CYS A 193 -5.37 15.79 2.94
C CYS A 193 -6.84 15.98 3.36
N GLY A 194 -7.64 14.92 3.34
CA GLY A 194 -9.09 14.98 3.61
C GLY A 194 -9.51 14.44 4.97
N CYS A 195 -8.64 13.77 5.72
CA CYS A 195 -8.97 13.20 7.02
C CYS A 195 -7.79 13.17 7.98
N ARG A 196 -8.07 12.93 9.26
CA ARG A 196 -7.02 12.66 10.24
C ARG A 196 -6.50 11.23 10.11
N VAL A 197 -5.21 11.07 10.37
CA VAL A 197 -4.49 9.80 10.34
C VAL A 197 -4.03 9.46 11.74
N ALA A 198 -4.21 8.19 12.14
CA ALA A 198 -3.63 7.66 13.37
C ALA A 198 -2.69 6.50 13.05
N CYS A 199 -1.95 6.05 14.05
CA CYS A 199 -1.14 4.85 13.92
C CYS A 199 -1.28 3.92 15.12
N ILE A 200 -0.92 2.66 14.90
CA ILE A 200 -0.62 1.70 15.96
C ILE A 200 0.89 1.46 15.97
N SER A 201 1.49 1.48 17.18
CA SER A 201 2.94 1.29 17.34
C SER A 201 3.39 -0.16 17.13
N ASP A 202 2.44 -1.09 17.16
CA ASP A 202 2.69 -2.50 16.97
C ASP A 202 3.20 -2.79 15.55
N ILE A 203 4.06 -3.81 15.44
CA ILE A 203 4.43 -4.38 14.14
C ILE A 203 3.19 -5.09 13.59
N CYS A 204 2.76 -4.68 12.40
CA CYS A 204 1.52 -5.13 11.77
C CYS A 204 1.75 -6.16 10.68
N ILE A 205 2.90 -6.05 10.01
CA ILE A 205 3.25 -6.89 8.87
C ILE A 205 4.72 -7.24 8.88
N GLU A 206 5.02 -8.35 8.22
CA GLU A 206 6.35 -8.67 7.73
C GLU A 206 6.42 -8.36 6.23
N LYS A 207 7.41 -7.56 5.86
CA LYS A 207 7.65 -7.14 4.49
C LYS A 207 8.95 -7.74 4.00
N PHE A 208 8.87 -8.50 2.90
CA PHE A 208 10.04 -9.11 2.30
C PHE A 208 10.56 -8.23 1.16
N LYS A 209 11.76 -7.69 1.36
CA LYS A 209 12.41 -6.87 0.34
C LYS A 209 12.91 -7.77 -0.79
N LEU A 210 12.15 -7.83 -1.84
CA LEU A 210 12.65 -8.40 -3.09
C LEU A 210 13.69 -7.46 -3.70
N ASP A 211 14.67 -8.02 -4.42
CA ASP A 211 15.56 -7.26 -5.30
C ASP A 211 14.74 -6.61 -6.43
N ARG A 212 13.97 -5.59 -6.06
CA ARG A 212 13.21 -4.81 -7.01
C ARG A 212 14.20 -3.95 -7.79
N ASN A 213 14.23 -4.11 -9.10
CA ASN A 213 14.94 -3.19 -9.98
C ASN A 213 14.45 -1.76 -9.75
N MET A 214 15.08 -1.05 -8.82
CA MET A 214 14.79 0.36 -8.57
C MET A 214 15.08 1.13 -9.85
N PRO A 215 14.15 1.94 -10.35
CA PRO A 215 14.40 2.79 -11.51
C PRO A 215 15.59 3.69 -11.22
N LYS A 216 16.43 3.92 -12.22
CA LYS A 216 17.67 4.68 -12.10
C LYS A 216 17.61 5.92 -12.98
N GLY A 217 18.35 6.96 -12.59
CA GLY A 217 18.55 8.15 -13.38
C GLY A 217 17.24 8.75 -13.90
N GLU A 218 17.14 8.93 -15.21
CA GLU A 218 16.02 9.59 -15.89
C GLU A 218 14.65 8.96 -15.58
N LEU A 219 14.55 7.62 -15.55
CA LEU A 219 13.28 6.96 -15.27
C LEU A 219 12.81 7.21 -13.81
N TYR A 220 13.74 7.25 -12.85
CA TYR A 220 13.40 7.61 -11.47
C TYR A 220 12.93 9.06 -11.39
N GLU A 221 13.61 9.98 -12.10
CA GLU A 221 13.23 11.38 -12.18
C GLU A 221 11.82 11.54 -12.77
N GLN A 222 11.51 10.89 -13.89
CA GLN A 222 10.17 10.94 -14.51
C GLN A 222 9.07 10.54 -13.53
N TYR A 223 9.25 9.42 -12.79
CA TYR A 223 8.26 9.01 -11.79
C TYR A 223 8.14 10.00 -10.63
N ARG A 224 9.25 10.58 -10.19
CA ARG A 224 9.25 11.53 -9.08
C ARG A 224 8.63 12.87 -9.49
N LEU A 225 8.91 13.35 -10.69
CA LEU A 225 8.30 14.57 -11.22
C LEU A 225 6.80 14.39 -11.49
N HIS A 226 6.39 13.21 -12.00
CA HIS A 226 4.96 12.90 -12.12
C HIS A 226 4.25 12.98 -10.78
N TYR A 227 4.82 12.38 -9.73
CA TYR A 227 4.31 12.47 -8.37
C TYR A 227 4.21 13.92 -7.87
N LEU A 228 5.27 14.71 -7.99
CA LEU A 228 5.28 16.11 -7.54
C LEU A 228 4.24 16.96 -8.29
N ASN A 229 4.07 16.74 -9.59
CA ASN A 229 3.05 17.43 -10.39
C ASN A 229 1.62 17.11 -9.91
N LYS A 230 1.35 15.84 -9.62
CA LYS A 230 0.04 15.41 -9.09
C LYS A 230 -0.20 15.93 -7.68
N MET A 231 0.84 16.01 -6.84
CA MET A 231 0.74 16.51 -5.47
C MET A 231 0.77 18.03 -5.38
N LYS A 232 1.03 18.76 -6.47
CA LYS A 232 1.14 20.22 -6.46
C LYS A 232 -0.03 20.91 -5.76
N PRO A 233 -1.31 20.61 -6.00
CA PRO A 233 -2.43 21.26 -5.31
C PRO A 233 -2.43 21.06 -3.78
N ILE A 234 -1.88 19.95 -3.30
CA ILE A 234 -1.72 19.66 -1.87
C ILE A 234 -0.50 20.40 -1.33
N ILE A 235 0.60 20.42 -2.09
CA ILE A 235 1.85 21.09 -1.69
C ILE A 235 1.64 22.61 -1.57
N GLU A 236 0.87 23.22 -2.45
CA GLU A 236 0.56 24.65 -2.45
C GLU A 236 -0.24 25.13 -1.21
N GLN A 237 -0.78 24.20 -0.40
CA GLN A 237 -1.46 24.53 0.87
C GLN A 237 -0.46 24.83 2.01
N PHE A 238 0.81 24.49 1.86
CA PHE A 238 1.86 24.75 2.84
C PHE A 238 2.52 26.12 2.61
N THR A 239 3.23 26.62 3.63
CA THR A 239 4.00 27.85 3.51
C THR A 239 5.12 27.75 2.46
N GLU A 240 5.56 28.84 1.88
CA GLU A 240 6.64 28.86 0.88
C GLU A 240 7.92 28.17 1.39
N LYS A 241 8.24 28.35 2.68
CA LYS A 241 9.40 27.71 3.32
C LYS A 241 9.26 26.19 3.35
N GLU A 242 8.07 25.71 3.67
CA GLU A 242 7.75 24.27 3.72
C GLU A 242 7.75 23.66 2.32
N GLN A 243 7.14 24.33 1.35
CA GLN A 243 7.18 23.92 -0.05
C GLN A 243 8.61 23.78 -0.56
N LYS A 244 9.46 24.80 -0.32
CA LYS A 244 10.87 24.79 -0.72
C LYS A 244 11.61 23.62 -0.09
N ARG A 245 11.39 23.33 1.21
CA ARG A 245 11.99 22.18 1.88
C ARG A 245 11.56 20.86 1.23
N LEU A 246 10.26 20.70 0.97
CA LEU A 246 9.67 19.53 0.35
C LEU A 246 10.30 19.27 -1.03
N TYR A 247 10.29 20.27 -1.91
CA TYR A 247 10.90 20.13 -3.24
C TYR A 247 12.40 19.80 -3.15
N ASN A 248 13.15 20.42 -2.24
CA ASN A 248 14.57 20.11 -2.05
C ASN A 248 14.82 18.66 -1.66
N ILE A 249 13.97 18.08 -0.80
CA ILE A 249 14.07 16.66 -0.42
C ILE A 249 13.89 15.78 -1.67
N HIS A 250 12.85 16.01 -2.46
CA HIS A 250 12.58 15.22 -3.65
C HIS A 250 13.65 15.37 -4.73
N TYR A 251 14.14 16.58 -4.99
CA TYR A 251 15.23 16.82 -5.95
C TYR A 251 16.56 16.20 -5.46
N THR A 252 16.81 16.17 -4.16
CA THR A 252 17.97 15.48 -3.59
C THR A 252 17.90 13.97 -3.86
N GLU A 253 16.72 13.33 -3.73
CA GLU A 253 16.55 11.92 -4.05
C GLU A 253 16.75 11.63 -5.55
N ILE A 254 16.29 12.53 -6.42
CA ILE A 254 16.57 12.45 -7.87
C ILE A 254 18.08 12.51 -8.11
N GLY A 255 18.78 13.47 -7.50
CA GLY A 255 20.25 13.58 -7.61
C GLY A 255 20.98 12.32 -7.14
N LYS A 256 20.56 11.73 -6.01
CA LYS A 256 21.13 10.44 -5.51
C LYS A 256 20.91 9.30 -6.51
N ALA A 257 19.74 9.25 -7.19
CA ALA A 257 19.46 8.20 -8.19
C ALA A 257 20.42 8.28 -9.40
N TYR A 258 20.76 9.48 -9.85
CA TYR A 258 21.77 9.71 -10.90
C TYR A 258 23.19 9.32 -10.47
N LEU A 259 23.58 9.65 -9.23
CA LEU A 259 24.91 9.28 -8.70
C LEU A 259 25.06 7.75 -8.62
N LYS A 260 24.04 7.04 -8.13
CA LYS A 260 24.06 5.56 -8.12
C LYS A 260 24.19 4.96 -9.51
N GLN A 261 23.55 5.56 -10.52
CA GLN A 261 23.68 5.09 -11.91
C GLN A 261 25.09 5.23 -12.47
N LYS A 262 25.83 6.32 -12.14
CA LYS A 262 27.21 6.54 -12.58
C LYS A 262 28.18 5.55 -11.93
N GLN A 263 27.99 5.19 -10.67
CA GLN A 263 28.83 4.24 -9.95
C GLN A 263 28.73 2.80 -10.48
N LEU A 264 27.58 2.43 -11.08
CA LEU A 264 27.36 1.11 -11.70
C LEU A 264 27.90 1.00 -13.13
N LYS A 265 28.37 2.10 -13.73
CA LYS A 265 29.00 2.13 -15.06
C LYS A 265 30.55 2.14 -14.99
N LYS A 266 31.13 2.13 -13.79
CA LYS A 266 32.57 1.89 -13.54
C LYS A 266 32.80 0.46 -13.09
#